data_1745dd1959f92363c931be3a09f29fbe
#
_entry.id   1745dd1959f92363c931be3a09f29fbe
#
_cell.length_a   1.000
_cell.length_b   1.000
_cell.length_c   1.000
_cell.angle_alpha   90.00
_cell.angle_beta   90.00
_cell.angle_gamma   90.00
#
_symmetry.space_group_name_H-M   'P 1'
#
loop_
_entity.id
_entity.type
_entity.pdbx_description
1 polymer ?
#
loop_
_entity_poly.entity_id
_entity_poly.type
_entity_poly.pdbx_seq_one_letter_code
_entity_poly.pdbx_strand_id
1 'polypeptide(L)'
;MRNIIISDIHGSFYTMKKLLDEVNFNPELDKLICLGDMCDRGKNTKFVWEYFYNLQKNYSHHIVLLGNHEDMFNLAIKEARYTEQEEVRQDHYFRNSGLTTLQSFYPEATKENRRKYFKLFAQDFKALRTWLKNLPTRYEGKDYYFVHAGVDFSKGFWNQIHRDLVWMREPYLSST
;
A
#
# COMPACT_ATOMS: atom_id res chain seq x y z
N MET A 1 -20.44 -7.70 -12.84
CA MET A 1 -19.57 -7.80 -11.65
C MET A 1 -19.65 -6.47 -10.94
N ARG A 2 -20.05 -6.45 -9.66
CA ARG A 2 -20.11 -5.24 -8.82
C ARG A 2 -18.68 -4.82 -8.46
N ASN A 3 -18.40 -3.52 -8.50
CA ASN A 3 -17.13 -2.97 -8.03
C ASN A 3 -17.31 -2.43 -6.61
N ILE A 4 -16.43 -2.83 -5.70
CA ILE A 4 -16.31 -2.31 -4.34
C ILE A 4 -14.97 -1.62 -4.26
N ILE A 5 -14.95 -0.34 -3.88
CA ILE A 5 -13.73 0.46 -3.78
C ILE A 5 -13.44 0.73 -2.30
N ILE A 6 -12.19 0.53 -1.90
CA ILE A 6 -11.72 0.80 -0.54
C ILE A 6 -10.33 1.46 -0.59
N SER A 7 -10.03 2.33 0.35
CA SER A 7 -8.75 3.01 0.45
C SER A 7 -8.37 3.26 1.90
N ASP A 8 -7.08 3.58 2.15
CA ASP A 8 -6.57 4.12 3.42
C ASP A 8 -6.93 3.26 4.64
N ILE A 9 -6.75 1.95 4.53
CA ILE A 9 -7.08 0.96 5.56
C ILE A 9 -6.16 1.10 6.76
N HIS A 10 -4.89 1.47 6.54
CA HIS A 10 -3.92 1.76 7.58
C HIS A 10 -3.91 0.73 8.72
N GLY A 11 -3.72 -0.55 8.41
CA GLY A 11 -3.63 -1.62 9.40
C GLY A 11 -4.93 -1.88 10.20
N SER A 12 -6.07 -1.32 9.78
CA SER A 12 -7.38 -1.51 10.44
C SER A 12 -8.10 -2.76 9.93
N PHE A 13 -7.44 -3.91 10.01
CA PHE A 13 -7.92 -5.17 9.44
C PHE A 13 -9.35 -5.56 9.84
N TYR A 14 -9.67 -5.51 11.13
CA TYR A 14 -10.98 -5.94 11.61
C TYR A 14 -12.10 -4.99 11.17
N THR A 15 -11.83 -3.68 11.10
CA THR A 15 -12.77 -2.69 10.56
C THR A 15 -13.02 -2.93 9.07
N MET A 16 -11.96 -3.16 8.30
CA MET A 16 -12.05 -3.53 6.89
C MET A 16 -12.89 -4.80 6.70
N LYS A 17 -12.62 -5.85 7.49
CA LYS A 17 -13.39 -7.10 7.40
C LYS A 17 -14.86 -6.88 7.69
N LYS A 18 -15.18 -6.16 8.76
CA LYS A 18 -16.57 -5.84 9.10
C LYS A 18 -17.27 -5.07 7.98
N LEU A 19 -16.59 -4.10 7.37
CA LEU A 19 -17.14 -3.35 6.23
C LEU A 19 -17.43 -4.27 5.03
N LEU A 20 -16.51 -5.18 4.70
CA LEU A 20 -16.70 -6.14 3.62
C LEU A 20 -17.87 -7.11 3.91
N ASP A 21 -18.03 -7.53 5.16
CA ASP A 21 -19.13 -8.39 5.60
C ASP A 21 -20.48 -7.64 5.51
N GLU A 22 -20.55 -6.37 5.94
CA GLU A 22 -21.75 -5.54 5.86
C GLU A 22 -22.24 -5.29 4.42
N VAL A 23 -21.31 -5.19 3.46
CA VAL A 23 -21.66 -5.07 2.03
C VAL A 23 -21.86 -6.42 1.34
N ASN A 24 -21.82 -7.52 2.10
CA ASN A 24 -21.91 -8.90 1.58
C ASN A 24 -20.93 -9.15 0.43
N PHE A 25 -19.65 -8.80 0.65
CA PHE A 25 -18.61 -9.01 -0.34
C PHE A 25 -18.42 -10.49 -0.67
N ASN A 26 -18.55 -10.84 -1.95
CA ASN A 26 -18.24 -12.16 -2.46
C ASN A 26 -17.03 -12.09 -3.40
N PRO A 27 -15.89 -12.72 -3.05
CA PRO A 27 -14.66 -12.61 -3.83
C PRO A 27 -14.75 -13.24 -5.24
N GLU A 28 -15.71 -14.12 -5.50
CA GLU A 28 -15.91 -14.72 -6.82
C GLU A 28 -16.77 -13.83 -7.74
N LEU A 29 -17.73 -13.11 -7.16
CA LEU A 29 -18.75 -12.36 -7.90
C LEU A 29 -18.48 -10.85 -7.94
N ASP A 30 -17.77 -10.33 -6.98
CA ASP A 30 -17.44 -8.90 -6.86
C ASP A 30 -16.00 -8.62 -7.26
N LYS A 31 -15.72 -7.41 -7.72
CA LYS A 31 -14.38 -6.89 -7.88
C LYS A 31 -14.06 -5.92 -6.74
N LEU A 32 -13.10 -6.27 -5.90
CA LEU A 32 -12.56 -5.36 -4.89
C LEU A 32 -11.38 -4.57 -5.50
N ILE A 33 -11.45 -3.25 -5.40
CA ILE A 33 -10.42 -2.32 -5.83
C ILE A 33 -9.92 -1.58 -4.60
N CYS A 34 -8.70 -1.89 -4.15
CA CYS A 34 -8.01 -1.18 -3.08
C CYS A 34 -7.12 -0.10 -3.70
N LEU A 35 -7.31 1.15 -3.30
CA LEU A 35 -6.56 2.28 -3.86
C LEU A 35 -5.22 2.52 -3.15
N GLY A 36 -4.80 1.66 -2.23
CA GLY A 36 -3.54 1.76 -1.50
C GLY A 36 -3.70 2.20 -0.04
N ASP A 37 -2.58 2.54 0.59
CA ASP A 37 -2.47 2.90 2.01
C ASP A 37 -3.07 1.84 2.95
N MET A 38 -2.64 0.62 2.74
CA MET A 38 -3.02 -0.54 3.54
C MET A 38 -2.27 -0.60 4.87
N CYS A 39 -1.06 -0.03 4.93
CA CYS A 39 -0.12 -0.13 6.04
C CYS A 39 -0.04 1.11 6.92
N ASP A 40 0.75 1.01 7.98
CA ASP A 40 1.05 2.05 8.96
C ASP A 40 -0.14 2.44 9.86
N ARG A 41 0.12 3.24 10.90
CA ARG A 41 -0.87 3.73 11.88
C ARG A 41 -1.50 2.62 12.72
N GLY A 42 -2.26 1.71 12.10
CA GLY A 42 -2.90 0.58 12.79
C GLY A 42 -1.95 -0.61 13.01
N LYS A 43 -2.34 -1.50 13.93
CA LYS A 43 -1.47 -2.59 14.43
C LYS A 43 -1.50 -3.86 13.59
N ASN A 44 -2.40 -3.97 12.61
CA ASN A 44 -2.68 -5.23 11.92
C ASN A 44 -2.30 -5.18 10.43
N THR A 45 -1.26 -4.41 10.05
CA THR A 45 -0.78 -4.32 8.65
C THR A 45 -0.49 -5.70 8.07
N LYS A 46 0.13 -6.60 8.85
CA LYS A 46 0.40 -7.99 8.42
C LYS A 46 -0.87 -8.66 7.90
N PHE A 47 -1.96 -8.62 8.66
CA PHE A 47 -3.22 -9.25 8.27
C PHE A 47 -3.85 -8.59 7.05
N VAL A 48 -3.73 -7.26 6.91
CA VAL A 48 -4.23 -6.53 5.74
C VAL A 48 -3.48 -6.95 4.48
N TRP A 49 -2.14 -6.94 4.52
CA TRP A 49 -1.32 -7.32 3.37
C TRP A 49 -1.49 -8.80 3.00
N GLU A 50 -1.51 -9.71 3.97
CA GLU A 50 -1.75 -11.14 3.73
C GLU A 50 -3.14 -11.38 3.12
N TYR A 51 -4.16 -10.62 3.55
CA TYR A 51 -5.51 -10.70 2.98
C TYR A 51 -5.52 -10.33 1.50
N PHE A 52 -5.00 -9.17 1.12
CA PHE A 52 -4.98 -8.73 -0.27
C PHE A 52 -4.06 -9.57 -1.16
N TYR A 53 -2.91 -9.97 -0.66
CA TYR A 53 -2.00 -10.88 -1.35
C TYR A 53 -2.69 -12.21 -1.69
N ASN A 54 -3.34 -12.85 -0.72
CA ASN A 54 -4.06 -14.10 -0.92
C ASN A 54 -5.31 -13.91 -1.79
N LEU A 55 -6.00 -12.80 -1.64
CA LEU A 55 -7.17 -12.46 -2.47
C LEU A 55 -6.78 -12.42 -3.95
N GLN A 56 -5.73 -11.67 -4.31
CA GLN A 56 -5.26 -11.56 -5.70
C GLN A 56 -4.64 -12.88 -6.22
N LYS A 57 -4.02 -13.67 -5.34
CA LYS A 57 -3.49 -14.98 -5.70
C LYS A 57 -4.59 -15.97 -6.10
N ASN A 58 -5.71 -15.90 -5.41
CA ASN A 58 -6.85 -16.82 -5.64
C ASN A 58 -7.81 -16.29 -6.72
N TYR A 59 -7.94 -14.96 -6.84
CA TYR A 59 -8.88 -14.29 -7.72
C TYR A 59 -8.20 -13.09 -8.41
N SER A 60 -7.70 -13.31 -9.61
CA SER A 60 -6.89 -12.32 -10.34
C SER A 60 -7.62 -11.05 -10.81
N HIS A 61 -8.94 -11.00 -10.67
CA HIS A 61 -9.75 -9.84 -11.08
C HIS A 61 -9.79 -8.71 -10.05
N HIS A 62 -9.33 -8.95 -8.81
CA HIS A 62 -9.20 -7.89 -7.81
C HIS A 62 -7.98 -7.02 -8.08
N ILE A 63 -8.11 -5.73 -7.76
CA ILE A 63 -7.07 -4.72 -8.00
C ILE A 63 -6.59 -4.17 -6.66
N VAL A 64 -5.29 -4.07 -6.52
CA VAL A 64 -4.65 -3.39 -5.39
C VAL A 64 -3.63 -2.42 -5.97
N LEU A 65 -3.79 -1.14 -5.67
CA LEU A 65 -2.89 -0.09 -6.10
C LEU A 65 -1.86 0.22 -5.01
N LEU A 66 -0.75 0.80 -5.45
CA LEU A 66 0.29 1.32 -4.58
C LEU A 66 -0.17 2.64 -3.96
N GLY A 67 -0.22 2.70 -2.63
CA GLY A 67 -0.36 3.95 -1.88
C GLY A 67 1.00 4.56 -1.53
N ASN A 68 1.01 5.81 -1.05
CA ASN A 68 2.25 6.47 -0.67
C ASN A 68 2.89 5.82 0.59
N HIS A 69 2.13 5.19 1.45
CA HIS A 69 2.66 4.44 2.59
C HIS A 69 3.37 3.15 2.17
N GLU A 70 2.85 2.38 1.22
CA GLU A 70 3.56 1.24 0.62
C GLU A 70 4.80 1.68 -0.15
N ASP A 71 4.75 2.83 -0.85
CA ASP A 71 5.91 3.39 -1.54
C ASP A 71 7.03 3.76 -0.57
N MET A 72 6.70 4.42 0.55
CA MET A 72 7.67 4.70 1.64
C MET A 72 8.26 3.41 2.21
N PHE A 73 7.44 2.37 2.45
CA PHE A 73 7.94 1.07 2.92
C PHE A 73 8.90 0.43 1.92
N ASN A 74 8.52 0.41 0.62
CA ASN A 74 9.36 -0.13 -0.45
C ASN A 74 10.71 0.61 -0.54
N LEU A 75 10.72 1.92 -0.34
CA LEU A 75 11.94 2.73 -0.28
C LEU A 75 12.78 2.44 0.97
N ALA A 76 12.14 2.27 2.13
CA ALA A 76 12.81 1.98 3.40
C ALA A 76 13.46 0.59 3.44
N ILE A 77 12.87 -0.40 2.74
CA ILE A 77 13.38 -1.77 2.64
C ILE A 77 14.34 -1.99 1.47
N LYS A 78 14.56 -0.97 0.63
CA LYS A 78 15.40 -1.04 -0.56
C LYS A 78 16.86 -1.16 -0.16
N GLU A 79 17.27 -2.38 -0.08
CA GLU A 79 18.56 -3.05 -0.06
C GLU A 79 19.83 -2.47 0.56
N ALA A 80 20.36 -3.30 1.38
CA ALA A 80 21.57 -4.16 1.43
C ALA A 80 22.96 -3.47 1.44
N ARG A 81 23.14 -2.25 1.00
CA ARG A 81 24.33 -1.44 1.27
C ARG A 81 23.93 -0.25 2.12
N TYR A 82 24.25 -0.34 3.37
CA TYR A 82 23.91 0.66 4.37
C TYR A 82 24.55 2.01 4.00
N THR A 83 23.76 2.88 3.37
CA THR A 83 24.13 4.25 3.03
C THR A 83 23.36 5.22 3.94
N GLU A 84 23.89 6.41 4.13
CA GLU A 84 23.19 7.51 4.81
C GLU A 84 21.79 7.78 4.21
N GLN A 85 21.66 7.58 2.90
CA GLN A 85 20.38 7.76 2.20
C GLN A 85 19.30 6.74 2.63
N GLU A 86 19.68 5.52 2.97
CA GLU A 86 18.73 4.51 3.48
C GLU A 86 18.30 4.83 4.90
N GLU A 87 19.20 5.35 5.72
CA GLU A 87 18.86 5.80 7.07
C GLU A 87 17.84 6.95 7.03
N VAL A 88 18.05 7.94 6.17
CA VAL A 88 17.11 9.05 5.94
C VAL A 88 15.73 8.54 5.48
N ARG A 89 15.68 7.56 4.57
CA ARG A 89 14.41 6.97 4.09
C ARG A 89 13.67 6.21 5.21
N GLN A 90 14.40 5.43 6.00
CA GLN A 90 13.84 4.73 7.15
C GLN A 90 13.31 5.70 8.21
N ASP A 91 14.03 6.77 8.50
CA ASP A 91 13.60 7.80 9.44
C ASP A 91 12.36 8.54 8.91
N HIS A 92 12.32 8.85 7.61
CA HIS A 92 11.14 9.43 6.98
C HIS A 92 9.93 8.49 7.11
N TYR A 93 10.10 7.21 6.81
CA TYR A 93 9.07 6.21 6.94
C TYR A 93 8.54 6.10 8.39
N PHE A 94 9.43 6.11 9.38
CA PHE A 94 9.02 6.03 10.79
C PHE A 94 8.34 7.30 11.31
N ARG A 95 8.67 8.48 10.79
CA ARG A 95 7.91 9.72 11.09
C ARG A 95 6.46 9.64 10.59
N ASN A 96 6.21 8.81 9.57
CA ASN A 96 4.89 8.54 9.00
C ASN A 96 4.25 7.27 9.57
N SER A 97 4.58 6.89 10.81
CA SER A 97 4.02 5.77 11.55
C SER A 97 4.42 4.36 11.04
N GLY A 98 5.50 4.26 10.25
CA GLY A 98 5.97 3.00 9.69
C GLY A 98 6.45 1.96 10.71
N LEU A 99 6.74 2.38 11.96
CA LEU A 99 7.12 1.44 13.01
C LEU A 99 6.00 0.44 13.31
N THR A 100 4.73 0.86 13.29
CA THR A 100 3.58 -0.01 13.55
C THR A 100 3.50 -1.16 12.53
N THR A 101 3.88 -0.88 11.28
CA THR A 101 3.97 -1.91 10.24
C THR A 101 5.01 -2.96 10.59
N LEU A 102 6.25 -2.57 10.94
CA LEU A 102 7.26 -3.54 11.37
C LEU A 102 6.82 -4.31 12.60
N GLN A 103 6.21 -3.66 13.58
CA GLN A 103 5.70 -4.29 14.81
C GLN A 103 4.57 -5.28 14.55
N SER A 104 3.81 -5.11 13.46
CA SER A 104 2.78 -6.10 13.10
C SER A 104 3.36 -7.45 12.66
N PHE A 105 4.62 -7.47 12.21
CA PHE A 105 5.39 -8.69 11.86
C PHE A 105 6.33 -9.13 12.96
N TYR A 106 6.94 -8.18 13.66
CA TYR A 106 7.95 -8.36 14.69
C TYR A 106 7.64 -7.42 15.86
N PRO A 107 6.87 -7.89 16.87
CA PRO A 107 6.41 -7.05 17.99
C PRO A 107 7.52 -6.31 18.74
N GLU A 108 8.73 -6.90 18.75
CA GLU A 108 9.93 -6.35 19.41
C GLU A 108 10.69 -5.32 18.55
N ALA A 109 10.19 -4.96 17.36
CA ALA A 109 10.82 -3.96 16.50
C ALA A 109 10.76 -2.58 17.15
N THR A 110 11.90 -1.86 17.12
CA THR A 110 12.04 -0.48 17.57
C THR A 110 12.77 0.34 16.50
N LYS A 111 12.83 1.66 16.68
CA LYS A 111 13.60 2.53 15.77
C LYS A 111 15.09 2.17 15.76
N GLU A 112 15.64 1.80 16.91
CA GLU A 112 17.07 1.50 17.10
C GLU A 112 17.46 0.19 16.42
N ASN A 113 16.58 -0.82 16.46
CA ASN A 113 16.86 -2.14 15.88
C ASN A 113 16.23 -2.37 14.51
N ARG A 114 15.67 -1.33 13.89
CA ARG A 114 14.91 -1.36 12.60
C ARG A 114 15.64 -2.09 11.47
N ARG A 115 16.97 -1.90 11.39
CA ARG A 115 17.83 -2.54 10.38
C ARG A 115 17.70 -4.06 10.36
N LYS A 116 17.72 -4.65 11.56
CA LYS A 116 17.56 -6.09 11.74
C LYS A 116 16.22 -6.55 11.14
N TYR A 117 15.13 -5.85 11.47
CA TYR A 117 13.78 -6.27 11.09
C TYR A 117 13.43 -5.99 9.63
N PHE A 118 13.98 -4.96 9.02
CA PHE A 118 13.88 -4.81 7.55
C PHE A 118 14.60 -5.95 6.82
N LYS A 119 15.78 -6.37 7.30
CA LYS A 119 16.49 -7.54 6.72
C LYS A 119 15.70 -8.83 6.90
N LEU A 120 15.19 -9.07 8.11
CA LEU A 120 14.36 -10.25 8.38
C LEU A 120 13.11 -10.26 7.51
N PHE A 121 12.39 -9.13 7.42
CA PHE A 121 11.23 -9.05 6.55
C PHE A 121 11.58 -9.39 5.08
N ALA A 122 12.69 -8.88 4.58
CA ALA A 122 13.14 -9.16 3.22
C ALA A 122 13.45 -10.65 2.99
N GLN A 123 13.85 -11.38 4.03
CA GLN A 123 14.15 -12.82 3.99
C GLN A 123 12.90 -13.68 4.21
N ASP A 124 12.13 -13.36 5.26
CA ASP A 124 11.01 -14.19 5.71
C ASP A 124 9.77 -14.02 4.81
N PHE A 125 9.56 -12.82 4.24
CA PHE A 125 8.38 -12.43 3.47
C PHE A 125 8.70 -12.07 2.02
N LYS A 126 9.58 -12.83 1.35
CA LYS A 126 10.00 -12.57 -0.05
C LYS A 126 8.84 -12.42 -1.02
N ALA A 127 7.85 -13.30 -0.94
CA ALA A 127 6.70 -13.28 -1.84
C ALA A 127 5.86 -12.02 -1.63
N LEU A 128 5.58 -11.67 -0.37
CA LEU A 128 4.84 -10.46 0.00
C LEU A 128 5.60 -9.20 -0.40
N ARG A 129 6.92 -9.15 -0.18
CA ARG A 129 7.79 -8.05 -0.62
C ARG A 129 7.76 -7.89 -2.14
N THR A 130 7.83 -8.99 -2.88
CA THR A 130 7.77 -8.95 -4.35
C THR A 130 6.42 -8.44 -4.82
N TRP A 131 5.34 -8.88 -4.20
CA TRP A 131 4.00 -8.39 -4.49
C TRP A 131 3.88 -6.88 -4.22
N LEU A 132 4.27 -6.38 -3.05
CA LEU A 132 4.25 -4.95 -2.70
C LEU A 132 5.04 -4.09 -3.71
N LYS A 133 6.22 -4.57 -4.13
CA LYS A 133 7.06 -3.86 -5.10
C LYS A 133 6.42 -3.74 -6.48
N ASN A 134 5.56 -4.69 -6.84
CA ASN A 134 4.93 -4.77 -8.15
C ASN A 134 3.49 -4.25 -8.17
N LEU A 135 3.02 -3.64 -7.08
CA LEU A 135 1.70 -3.00 -7.07
C LEU A 135 1.63 -1.91 -8.15
N PRO A 136 0.60 -1.90 -9.00
CA PRO A 136 0.40 -0.87 -9.99
C PRO A 136 0.05 0.47 -9.33
N THR A 137 0.42 1.58 -9.97
CA THR A 137 0.09 2.94 -9.51
C THR A 137 -1.26 3.44 -10.01
N ARG A 138 -1.86 2.71 -10.95
CA ARG A 138 -3.13 3.05 -11.58
C ARG A 138 -3.86 1.81 -12.08
N TYR A 139 -5.17 1.92 -12.18
CA TYR A 139 -6.02 0.97 -12.86
C TYR A 139 -7.03 1.69 -13.74
N GLU A 140 -7.14 1.27 -15.00
CA GLU A 140 -8.12 1.78 -15.95
C GLU A 140 -9.30 0.81 -16.01
N GLY A 141 -10.43 1.23 -15.48
CA GLY A 141 -11.70 0.57 -15.62
C GLY A 141 -12.45 1.04 -16.86
N LYS A 142 -13.64 0.50 -17.11
CA LYS A 142 -14.44 0.88 -18.27
C LYS A 142 -14.83 2.36 -18.26
N ASP A 143 -15.27 2.87 -17.10
CA ASP A 143 -15.86 4.21 -16.96
C ASP A 143 -15.06 5.12 -16.02
N TYR A 144 -14.04 4.57 -15.33
CA TYR A 144 -13.27 5.26 -14.29
C TYR A 144 -11.80 4.96 -14.37
N TYR A 145 -11.00 5.96 -14.03
CA TYR A 145 -9.57 5.85 -13.85
C TYR A 145 -9.25 5.90 -12.35
N PHE A 146 -8.60 4.86 -11.85
CA PHE A 146 -8.33 4.69 -10.43
C PHE A 146 -6.86 4.95 -10.13
N VAL A 147 -6.60 5.82 -9.17
CA VAL A 147 -5.27 6.15 -8.64
C VAL A 147 -5.38 6.35 -7.14
N HIS A 148 -4.25 6.31 -6.44
CA HIS A 148 -4.25 6.56 -5.00
C HIS A 148 -4.43 8.04 -4.68
N ALA A 149 -3.57 8.92 -5.25
CA ALA A 149 -3.54 10.33 -4.84
C ALA A 149 -4.29 11.26 -5.79
N GLY A 150 -3.93 11.30 -7.06
CA GLY A 150 -4.54 12.24 -8.01
C GLY A 150 -3.93 12.16 -9.40
N VAL A 151 -4.30 13.12 -10.23
CA VAL A 151 -3.79 13.29 -11.59
C VAL A 151 -3.43 14.75 -11.82
N ASP A 152 -2.38 14.99 -12.58
CA ASP A 152 -2.02 16.34 -13.05
C ASP A 152 -2.80 16.63 -14.32
N PHE A 153 -3.81 17.50 -14.23
CA PHE A 153 -4.68 17.85 -15.35
C PHE A 153 -3.94 18.61 -16.48
N SER A 154 -2.75 19.17 -16.19
CA SER A 154 -1.91 19.80 -17.23
C SER A 154 -1.25 18.78 -18.14
N LYS A 155 -1.20 17.50 -17.73
CA LYS A 155 -0.69 16.36 -18.49
C LYS A 155 -1.83 15.49 -18.97
N GLY A 156 -1.73 14.86 -20.12
CA GLY A 156 -2.69 13.82 -20.52
C GLY A 156 -2.65 12.63 -19.54
N PHE A 157 -3.74 11.88 -19.41
CA PHE A 157 -3.84 10.71 -18.53
C PHE A 157 -2.68 9.72 -18.66
N TRP A 158 -2.15 9.57 -19.86
CA TRP A 158 -1.06 8.65 -20.18
C TRP A 158 0.32 9.18 -19.78
N ASN A 159 0.46 10.48 -19.56
CA ASN A 159 1.72 11.16 -19.25
C ASN A 159 1.93 11.40 -17.75
N GLN A 160 1.07 10.81 -16.91
CA GLN A 160 1.20 10.89 -15.45
C GLN A 160 2.44 10.13 -15.00
N ILE A 161 3.24 10.72 -14.13
CA ILE A 161 4.39 10.06 -13.52
C ILE A 161 4.00 9.45 -12.16
N HIS A 162 4.85 8.57 -11.64
CA HIS A 162 4.65 7.90 -10.35
C HIS A 162 4.26 8.87 -9.23
N ARG A 163 4.96 10.02 -9.14
CA ARG A 163 4.71 11.04 -8.12
C ARG A 163 3.30 11.63 -8.21
N ASP A 164 2.78 11.83 -9.42
CA ASP A 164 1.43 12.37 -9.61
C ASP A 164 0.40 11.39 -9.05
N LEU A 165 0.49 10.12 -9.41
CA LEU A 165 -0.50 9.10 -9.10
C LEU A 165 -0.50 8.66 -7.63
N VAL A 166 0.65 8.74 -6.94
CA VAL A 166 0.86 8.18 -5.61
C VAL A 166 1.02 9.26 -4.51
N TRP A 167 1.45 10.47 -4.89
CA TRP A 167 1.84 11.50 -3.92
C TRP A 167 1.18 12.86 -4.12
N MET A 168 0.44 13.07 -5.20
CA MET A 168 -0.13 14.38 -5.51
C MET A 168 -1.07 14.86 -4.41
N ARG A 169 -0.98 16.14 -4.11
CA ARG A 169 -1.93 16.89 -3.30
C ARG A 169 -2.36 18.15 -4.04
N GLU A 170 -1.42 19.09 -4.24
CA GLU A 170 -1.62 20.27 -5.07
C GLU A 170 -0.95 20.07 -6.45
N PRO A 171 -1.58 20.55 -7.54
CA PRO A 171 -2.80 21.38 -7.61
C PRO A 171 -4.12 20.56 -7.62
N TYR A 172 -4.10 19.23 -7.46
CA TYR A 172 -5.31 18.40 -7.59
C TYR A 172 -6.40 18.78 -6.58
N LEU A 173 -6.04 19.01 -5.32
CA LEU A 173 -7.00 19.36 -4.26
C LEU A 173 -7.56 20.79 -4.40
N SER A 174 -6.86 21.68 -5.10
CA SER A 174 -7.29 23.06 -5.38
C SER A 174 -7.87 23.27 -6.77
N SER A 175 -7.86 22.22 -7.62
CA SER A 175 -8.50 22.27 -8.94
C SER A 175 -10.02 22.12 -8.79
N THR A 176 -10.75 23.16 -9.14
CA THR A 176 -12.23 23.17 -9.24
C THR A 176 -12.67 23.01 -10.68
#